data_5b3178d9c934d12e166c02c5c2ace1e2
#
_entry.id   5b3178d9c934d12e166c02c5c2ace1e2
#
_cell.length_a   1.000
_cell.length_b   1.000
_cell.length_c   1.000
_cell.angle_alpha   90.00
_cell.angle_beta   90.00
_cell.angle_gamma   90.00
#
_symmetry.space_group_name_H-M   'P 1'
#
loop_
_entity.id
_entity.type
_entity.pdbx_description
1 polymer ?
#
loop_
_entity_poly.entity_id
_entity_poly.type
_entity_poly.pdbx_seq_one_letter_code
_entity_poly.pdbx_strand_id
1 'polypeptide(L)'
;MTAGCKRVELPASDVSGLEVGDRVVFSGRVYAGRDAALPRVCELISEGRQVEFGVDLAGCGVFHTAVSDAGIGPTSSNKVEIEESFGPLCQAGTRVFLGKGALKSETVEMLGRHGAVFAVVPPVTALLGRGMVSKRCVAFPELGMEALYELVLEECPAVVAAAGGRSMF
;
A
#
# COMPACT_ATOMS: atom_id res chain seq x y z
N MET A 1 26.63 -7.85 0.96
CA MET A 1 25.82 -8.43 -0.12
C MET A 1 24.44 -8.78 0.42
N THR A 2 23.42 -8.11 -0.02
CA THR A 2 22.04 -8.41 0.34
C THR A 2 21.51 -9.49 -0.59
N ALA A 3 22.09 -10.68 -0.51
CA ALA A 3 21.61 -11.81 -1.29
C ALA A 3 20.14 -12.06 -0.93
N GLY A 4 19.28 -12.06 -1.91
CA GLY A 4 17.87 -12.35 -1.74
C GLY A 4 16.95 -11.14 -1.51
N CYS A 5 17.45 -9.91 -1.59
CA CYS A 5 16.56 -8.74 -1.57
C CYS A 5 16.10 -8.39 -2.99
N LYS A 6 14.81 -8.43 -3.22
CA LYS A 6 14.20 -8.09 -4.50
C LYS A 6 13.93 -6.58 -4.59
N ARG A 7 13.98 -6.02 -5.78
CA ARG A 7 13.67 -4.61 -6.04
C ARG A 7 12.42 -4.51 -6.89
N VAL A 8 11.49 -3.65 -6.49
CA VAL A 8 10.25 -3.42 -7.22
C VAL A 8 10.03 -1.92 -7.41
N GLU A 9 9.88 -1.54 -8.67
CA GLU A 9 9.51 -0.16 -9.03
C GLU A 9 7.99 -0.06 -9.19
N LEU A 10 7.40 0.94 -8.55
CA LEU A 10 5.96 1.19 -8.60
C LEU A 10 5.65 2.43 -9.45
N PRO A 11 4.60 2.41 -10.27
CA PRO A 11 3.65 1.32 -10.47
C PRO A 11 4.27 0.12 -11.19
N ALA A 12 3.84 -1.09 -10.78
CA ALA A 12 4.30 -2.34 -11.36
C ALA A 12 3.14 -3.07 -12.03
N SER A 13 3.33 -3.54 -13.25
CA SER A 13 2.29 -4.29 -13.98
C SER A 13 2.13 -5.72 -13.46
N ASP A 14 3.21 -6.28 -12.91
CA ASP A 14 3.23 -7.67 -12.45
C ASP A 14 4.14 -7.83 -11.23
N VAL A 15 3.58 -8.36 -10.15
CA VAL A 15 4.32 -8.68 -8.92
C VAL A 15 4.21 -10.18 -8.58
N SER A 16 3.82 -11.01 -9.54
CA SER A 16 3.61 -12.45 -9.34
C SER A 16 4.90 -13.20 -9.00
N GLY A 17 6.06 -12.62 -9.24
CA GLY A 17 7.35 -13.19 -8.84
C GLY A 17 7.69 -13.04 -7.35
N LEU A 18 6.85 -12.33 -6.58
CA LEU A 18 7.05 -12.17 -5.15
C LEU A 18 6.41 -13.32 -4.37
N GLU A 19 7.13 -13.83 -3.40
CA GLU A 19 6.68 -14.93 -2.55
C GLU A 19 6.73 -14.54 -1.08
N VAL A 20 5.94 -15.23 -0.26
CA VAL A 20 5.93 -15.04 1.19
C VAL A 20 7.34 -15.21 1.74
N GLY A 21 7.76 -14.25 2.57
CA GLY A 21 9.09 -14.24 3.17
C GLY A 21 10.13 -13.47 2.37
N ASP A 22 9.83 -13.08 1.13
CA ASP A 22 10.76 -12.28 0.33
C ASP A 22 11.05 -10.94 1.00
N ARG A 23 12.31 -10.57 1.03
CA ARG A 23 12.76 -9.23 1.42
C ARG A 23 12.75 -8.38 0.15
N VAL A 24 12.06 -7.24 0.22
CA VAL A 24 11.85 -6.38 -0.94
C VAL A 24 12.15 -4.94 -0.57
N VAL A 25 12.69 -4.19 -1.51
CA VAL A 25 12.70 -2.73 -1.45
C VAL A 25 11.79 -2.19 -2.54
N PHE A 26 10.86 -1.35 -2.15
CA PHE A 26 9.94 -0.69 -3.07
C PHE A 26 10.38 0.74 -3.33
N SER A 27 10.39 1.13 -4.59
CA SER A 27 10.63 2.50 -5.00
C SER A 27 9.52 2.94 -5.96
N GLY A 28 9.31 4.25 -6.06
CA GLY A 28 8.31 4.79 -6.96
C GLY A 28 7.06 5.30 -6.25
N ARG A 29 5.97 5.41 -6.99
CA ARG A 29 4.75 6.05 -6.52
C ARG A 29 3.84 5.10 -5.77
N VAL A 30 3.43 5.51 -4.57
CA VAL A 30 2.39 4.85 -3.79
C VAL A 30 1.36 5.88 -3.33
N TYR A 31 0.18 5.40 -2.98
CA TYR A 31 -0.83 6.24 -2.32
C TYR A 31 -0.91 5.85 -0.85
N ALA A 32 -0.89 6.85 0.02
CA ALA A 32 -0.93 6.65 1.46
C ALA A 32 -2.29 7.07 2.01
N GLY A 33 -2.92 6.19 2.76
CA GLY A 33 -4.18 6.44 3.43
C GLY A 33 -4.51 5.35 4.42
N ARG A 34 -5.39 5.66 5.37
CA ARG A 34 -5.87 4.70 6.37
C ARG A 34 -7.40 4.66 6.37
N ASP A 35 -7.97 4.37 7.54
CA ASP A 35 -9.40 4.16 7.76
C ASP A 35 -10.27 5.40 7.48
N ALA A 36 -9.73 6.61 7.47
CA ALA A 36 -10.50 7.80 7.09
C ALA A 36 -10.57 8.00 5.57
N ALA A 37 -9.45 7.78 4.86
CA ALA A 37 -9.37 8.05 3.42
C ALA A 37 -9.79 6.87 2.54
N LEU A 38 -9.39 5.66 2.88
CA LEU A 38 -9.59 4.49 2.01
C LEU A 38 -11.06 4.16 1.74
N PRO A 39 -12.00 4.25 2.70
CA PRO A 39 -13.41 4.05 2.38
C PRO A 39 -13.94 5.05 1.34
N ARG A 40 -13.47 6.31 1.39
CA ARG A 40 -13.84 7.33 0.39
C ARG A 40 -13.26 7.01 -0.98
N VAL A 41 -12.03 6.49 -1.03
CA VAL A 41 -11.41 6.02 -2.28
C VAL A 41 -12.24 4.89 -2.87
N CYS A 42 -12.69 3.94 -2.05
CA CYS A 42 -13.53 2.83 -2.49
C CYS A 42 -14.88 3.32 -3.05
N GLU A 43 -15.48 4.33 -2.43
CA GLU A 43 -16.68 4.97 -2.98
C GLU A 43 -16.44 5.55 -4.37
N LEU A 44 -15.34 6.29 -4.53
CA LEU A 44 -14.98 6.88 -5.83
C LEU A 44 -14.74 5.79 -6.89
N ILE A 45 -14.11 4.69 -6.51
CA ILE A 45 -13.90 3.55 -7.41
C ILE A 45 -15.26 2.98 -7.85
N SER A 46 -16.20 2.79 -6.92
CA SER A 46 -17.53 2.25 -7.23
C SER A 46 -18.31 3.16 -8.17
N GLU A 47 -18.05 4.47 -8.14
CA GLU A 47 -18.68 5.47 -8.99
C GLU A 47 -17.88 5.74 -10.29
N GLY A 48 -16.72 5.12 -10.45
CA GLY A 48 -15.82 5.36 -11.59
C GLY A 48 -15.18 6.74 -11.60
N ARG A 49 -15.05 7.38 -10.42
CA ARG A 49 -14.65 8.79 -10.29
C ARG A 49 -13.24 9.01 -9.75
N GLN A 50 -12.46 7.95 -9.52
CA GLN A 50 -11.12 8.09 -8.95
C GLN A 50 -10.18 8.95 -9.81
N VAL A 51 -10.37 8.93 -11.12
CA VAL A 51 -9.56 9.73 -12.05
C VAL A 51 -9.79 11.24 -11.92
N GLU A 52 -10.94 11.67 -11.39
CA GLU A 52 -11.25 13.08 -11.18
C GLU A 52 -10.29 13.77 -10.21
N PHE A 53 -9.65 12.97 -9.34
CA PHE A 53 -8.68 13.45 -8.35
C PHE A 53 -7.23 13.21 -8.78
N GLY A 54 -7.01 12.78 -10.02
CA GLY A 54 -5.67 12.47 -10.51
C GLY A 54 -5.08 11.22 -9.90
N VAL A 55 -5.92 10.31 -9.40
CA VAL A 55 -5.49 9.05 -8.78
C VAL A 55 -5.50 7.95 -9.83
N ASP A 56 -4.32 7.39 -10.12
CA ASP A 56 -4.16 6.24 -11.00
C ASP A 56 -3.72 5.04 -10.18
N LEU A 57 -4.63 4.10 -9.98
CA LEU A 57 -4.40 2.93 -9.15
C LEU A 57 -3.82 1.74 -9.91
N ALA A 58 -3.68 1.83 -11.23
CA ALA A 58 -3.18 0.73 -12.04
C ALA A 58 -1.73 0.40 -11.69
N GLY A 59 -1.50 -0.79 -11.14
CA GLY A 59 -0.17 -1.25 -10.75
C GLY A 59 0.43 -0.55 -9.55
N CYS A 60 -0.28 0.38 -8.92
CA CYS A 60 0.27 1.16 -7.81
C CYS A 60 0.39 0.35 -6.52
N GLY A 61 1.13 0.91 -5.56
CA GLY A 61 1.11 0.48 -4.18
C GLY A 61 0.19 1.37 -3.35
N VAL A 62 -0.41 0.79 -2.33
CA VAL A 62 -1.17 1.52 -1.32
C VAL A 62 -0.52 1.28 0.04
N PHE A 63 -0.16 2.35 0.71
CA PHE A 63 0.47 2.33 2.02
C PHE A 63 -0.55 2.76 3.07
N HIS A 64 -0.86 1.86 4.00
CA HIS A 64 -1.83 2.10 5.07
C HIS A 64 -1.21 2.93 6.20
N THR A 65 -1.04 4.23 5.96
CA THR A 65 -0.38 5.13 6.91
C THR A 65 -0.94 6.55 6.79
N ALA A 66 -0.70 7.35 7.82
CA ALA A 66 -0.93 8.79 7.81
C ALA A 66 0.38 9.51 7.44
N VAL A 67 0.25 10.71 6.90
CA VAL A 67 1.40 11.51 6.45
C VAL A 67 1.35 12.88 7.12
N SER A 68 2.48 13.32 7.65
CA SER A 68 2.64 14.64 8.28
C SER A 68 3.89 15.33 7.76
N ASP A 69 4.12 16.57 8.19
CA ASP A 69 5.35 17.30 7.86
C ASP A 69 6.59 16.63 8.45
N ALA A 70 6.42 15.84 9.53
CA ALA A 70 7.49 15.06 10.13
C ALA A 70 7.81 13.77 9.35
N GLY A 71 6.97 13.40 8.35
CA GLY A 71 7.17 12.22 7.54
C GLY A 71 5.97 11.27 7.58
N ILE A 72 6.25 9.99 7.44
CA ILE A 72 5.22 8.93 7.45
C ILE A 72 4.87 8.59 8.89
N GLY A 73 3.57 8.63 9.20
CA GLY A 73 3.07 8.25 10.53
C GLY A 73 2.99 6.74 10.74
N PRO A 74 2.48 6.30 11.89
CA PRO A 74 2.30 4.87 12.14
C PRO A 74 1.31 4.24 11.18
N THR A 75 1.54 2.98 10.82
CA THR A 75 0.58 2.20 10.05
C THR A 75 -0.67 1.94 10.87
N SER A 76 -1.83 1.84 10.19
CA SER A 76 -3.11 1.61 10.89
C SER A 76 -3.18 0.22 11.50
N SER A 77 -3.82 0.13 12.67
CA SER A 77 -4.14 -1.13 13.33
C SER A 77 -5.62 -1.53 13.18
N ASN A 78 -6.45 -0.69 12.55
CA ASN A 78 -7.85 -1.00 12.31
C ASN A 78 -8.00 -1.91 11.09
N LYS A 79 -7.82 -3.21 11.32
CA LYS A 79 -7.73 -4.21 10.25
C LYS A 79 -9.02 -4.44 9.49
N VAL A 80 -10.17 -4.37 10.15
CA VAL A 80 -11.46 -4.63 9.50
C VAL A 80 -11.68 -3.63 8.36
N GLU A 81 -11.52 -2.34 8.64
CA GLU A 81 -11.72 -1.29 7.65
C GLU A 81 -10.66 -1.33 6.55
N ILE A 82 -9.41 -1.63 6.91
CA ILE A 82 -8.32 -1.74 5.95
C ILE A 82 -8.58 -2.89 4.98
N GLU A 83 -8.93 -4.08 5.49
CA GLU A 83 -9.15 -5.25 4.65
C GLU A 83 -10.36 -5.11 3.74
N GLU A 84 -11.39 -4.38 4.17
CA GLU A 84 -12.55 -4.07 3.31
C GLU A 84 -12.17 -3.24 2.09
N SER A 85 -11.11 -2.47 2.16
CA SER A 85 -10.65 -1.65 1.03
C SER A 85 -9.88 -2.44 -0.02
N PHE A 86 -9.31 -3.59 0.33
CA PHE A 86 -8.42 -4.34 -0.57
C PHE A 86 -9.11 -4.81 -1.84
N GLY A 87 -10.33 -5.34 -1.74
CA GLY A 87 -11.08 -5.81 -2.89
C GLY A 87 -11.30 -4.74 -3.95
N PRO A 88 -11.95 -3.61 -3.61
CA PRO A 88 -12.13 -2.50 -4.56
C PRO A 88 -10.82 -1.96 -5.13
N LEU A 89 -9.77 -1.84 -4.31
CA LEU A 89 -8.46 -1.37 -4.76
C LEU A 89 -7.83 -2.34 -5.75
N CYS A 90 -7.91 -3.64 -5.50
CA CYS A 90 -7.43 -4.65 -6.44
C CYS A 90 -8.17 -4.61 -7.77
N GLN A 91 -9.49 -4.41 -7.74
CA GLN A 91 -10.30 -4.27 -8.94
C GLN A 91 -9.89 -3.04 -9.75
N ALA A 92 -9.45 -1.97 -9.08
CA ALA A 92 -8.97 -0.76 -9.73
C ALA A 92 -7.51 -0.88 -10.22
N GLY A 93 -6.83 -1.97 -9.89
CA GLY A 93 -5.49 -2.26 -10.41
C GLY A 93 -4.36 -2.24 -9.40
N THR A 94 -4.63 -1.94 -8.11
CA THR A 94 -3.61 -1.96 -7.06
C THR A 94 -3.03 -3.37 -6.92
N ARG A 95 -1.70 -3.48 -6.81
CA ARG A 95 -1.00 -4.77 -6.76
C ARG A 95 -0.13 -4.93 -5.52
N VAL A 96 0.20 -3.85 -4.82
CA VAL A 96 1.05 -3.91 -3.63
C VAL A 96 0.35 -3.15 -2.50
N PHE A 97 0.23 -3.81 -1.35
CA PHE A 97 -0.29 -3.20 -0.13
C PHE A 97 0.81 -3.23 0.92
N LEU A 98 1.08 -2.08 1.51
CA LEU A 98 2.10 -1.92 2.56
C LEU A 98 1.42 -1.59 3.88
N GLY A 99 1.77 -2.30 4.94
CA GLY A 99 1.16 -2.09 6.24
C GLY A 99 1.82 -2.94 7.32
N LYS A 100 1.01 -3.39 8.28
CA LYS A 100 1.49 -4.24 9.37
C LYS A 100 0.47 -5.30 9.76
N GLY A 101 0.95 -6.34 10.42
CA GLY A 101 0.13 -7.38 11.04
C GLY A 101 -0.38 -8.44 10.07
N ALA A 102 -1.20 -9.35 10.59
CA ALA A 102 -1.75 -10.45 9.84
C ALA A 102 -3.07 -10.06 9.15
N LEU A 103 -3.36 -10.69 8.02
CA LEU A 103 -4.62 -10.55 7.30
C LEU A 103 -5.51 -11.76 7.53
N LYS A 104 -6.81 -11.61 7.31
CA LYS A 104 -7.76 -12.73 7.32
C LYS A 104 -7.48 -13.64 6.12
N SER A 105 -7.79 -14.93 6.27
CA SER A 105 -7.57 -15.91 5.19
C SER A 105 -8.31 -15.54 3.90
N GLU A 106 -9.53 -15.02 4.01
CA GLU A 106 -10.31 -14.57 2.86
C GLU A 106 -9.61 -13.44 2.09
N THR A 107 -8.99 -12.50 2.81
CA THR A 107 -8.23 -11.42 2.22
C THR A 107 -7.00 -11.96 1.51
N VAL A 108 -6.28 -12.88 2.13
CA VAL A 108 -5.10 -13.52 1.54
C VAL A 108 -5.45 -14.23 0.23
N GLU A 109 -6.54 -14.98 0.22
CA GLU A 109 -7.01 -15.67 -0.99
C GLU A 109 -7.40 -14.68 -2.08
N MET A 110 -8.09 -13.61 -1.72
CA MET A 110 -8.51 -12.57 -2.66
C MET A 110 -7.30 -11.88 -3.29
N LEU A 111 -6.30 -11.53 -2.50
CA LEU A 111 -5.04 -10.96 -3.02
C LEU A 111 -4.38 -11.92 -4.02
N GLY A 112 -4.33 -13.20 -3.69
CA GLY A 112 -3.79 -14.22 -4.59
C GLY A 112 -4.51 -14.27 -5.92
N ARG A 113 -5.84 -14.19 -5.92
CA ARG A 113 -6.64 -14.19 -7.15
C ARG A 113 -6.37 -12.98 -8.04
N HIS A 114 -6.05 -11.84 -7.44
CA HIS A 114 -5.74 -10.61 -8.18
C HIS A 114 -4.26 -10.47 -8.54
N GLY A 115 -3.42 -11.37 -8.10
CA GLY A 115 -1.97 -11.26 -8.30
C GLY A 115 -1.36 -10.11 -7.50
N ALA A 116 -1.99 -9.74 -6.38
CA ALA A 116 -1.54 -8.68 -5.48
C ALA A 116 -0.81 -9.28 -4.28
N VAL A 117 0.04 -8.47 -3.65
CA VAL A 117 0.80 -8.87 -2.46
C VAL A 117 0.59 -7.87 -1.33
N PHE A 118 0.73 -8.37 -0.11
CA PHE A 118 0.78 -7.56 1.10
C PHE A 118 2.17 -7.70 1.71
N ALA A 119 2.82 -6.58 2.00
CA ALA A 119 4.14 -6.56 2.59
C ALA A 119 4.13 -5.75 3.88
N VAL A 120 4.84 -6.24 4.88
CA VAL A 120 4.98 -5.60 6.19
C VAL A 120 6.20 -4.71 6.16
N VAL A 121 6.00 -3.44 6.54
CA VAL A 121 7.07 -2.45 6.64
C VAL A 121 7.55 -2.33 8.09
N PRO A 122 8.82 -1.92 8.32
CA PRO A 122 9.31 -1.70 9.67
C PRO A 122 8.48 -0.63 10.39
N PRO A 123 8.18 -0.77 11.69
CA PRO A 123 7.38 0.20 12.43
C PRO A 123 8.15 1.47 12.84
N VAL A 124 9.29 1.74 12.23
CA VAL A 124 10.18 2.87 12.59
C VAL A 124 9.89 4.03 11.65
N THR A 125 9.13 5.00 12.13
CA THR A 125 8.70 6.18 11.36
C THR A 125 9.87 6.93 10.72
N ALA A 126 10.97 7.12 11.46
CA ALA A 126 12.14 7.82 10.94
C ALA A 126 12.78 7.09 9.75
N LEU A 127 12.82 5.76 9.78
CA LEU A 127 13.35 4.96 8.68
C LEU A 127 12.45 5.07 7.45
N LEU A 128 11.14 4.99 7.65
CA LEU A 128 10.16 5.13 6.56
C LEU A 128 10.22 6.53 5.96
N GLY A 129 10.33 7.56 6.80
CA GLY A 129 10.42 8.94 6.35
C GLY A 129 11.66 9.23 5.50
N ARG A 130 12.78 8.55 5.77
CA ARG A 130 13.99 8.68 4.95
C ARG A 130 13.82 8.12 3.55
N GLY A 131 12.97 7.12 3.39
CA GLY A 131 12.66 6.55 2.08
C GLY A 131 11.64 7.34 1.28
N MET A 132 11.10 8.43 1.84
CA MET A 132 10.11 9.27 1.15
C MET A 132 10.80 10.46 0.47
N VAL A 133 10.79 10.45 -0.86
CA VAL A 133 11.40 11.52 -1.68
C VAL A 133 10.46 12.72 -1.81
N SER A 134 9.17 12.47 -1.96
CA SER A 134 8.17 13.53 -2.09
C SER A 134 6.82 13.10 -1.57
N LYS A 135 5.98 14.08 -1.22
CA LYS A 135 4.58 13.86 -0.83
C LYS A 135 3.70 14.92 -1.44
N ARG A 136 2.49 14.55 -1.81
CA ARG A 136 1.48 15.46 -2.35
C ARG A 136 0.09 15.00 -1.90
N CYS A 137 -0.69 15.91 -1.32
CA CYS A 137 -2.09 15.62 -1.03
C CYS A 137 -2.88 15.59 -2.34
N VAL A 138 -3.52 14.46 -2.63
CA VAL A 138 -4.27 14.28 -3.88
C VAL A 138 -5.79 14.30 -3.67
N ALA A 139 -6.26 14.01 -2.45
CA ALA A 139 -7.70 14.01 -2.16
C ALA A 139 -7.95 14.21 -0.67
N PHE A 140 -9.14 14.70 -0.34
CA PHE A 140 -9.66 14.84 1.02
C PHE A 140 -8.78 15.69 1.94
N PRO A 141 -8.37 16.90 1.51
CA PRO A 141 -7.46 17.73 2.30
C PRO A 141 -8.01 18.11 3.68
N GLU A 142 -9.34 18.10 3.84
CA GLU A 142 -10.01 18.36 5.11
C GLU A 142 -9.69 17.32 6.18
N LEU A 143 -9.18 16.15 5.78
CA LEU A 143 -8.79 15.10 6.73
C LEU A 143 -7.40 15.33 7.33
N GLY A 144 -6.67 16.36 6.86
CA GLY A 144 -5.32 16.64 7.38
C GLY A 144 -4.35 15.48 7.16
N MET A 145 -3.76 14.97 8.24
CA MET A 145 -2.83 13.83 8.18
C MET A 145 -3.47 12.55 7.64
N GLU A 146 -4.80 12.44 7.74
CA GLU A 146 -5.56 11.29 7.27
C GLU A 146 -6.05 11.46 5.82
N ALA A 147 -5.66 12.54 5.14
CA ALA A 147 -5.97 12.74 3.73
C ALA A 147 -5.28 11.67 2.87
N LEU A 148 -5.68 11.56 1.61
CA LEU A 148 -5.00 10.70 0.66
C LEU A 148 -3.79 11.45 0.09
N TYR A 149 -2.62 10.87 0.27
CA TYR A 149 -1.37 11.41 -0.25
C TYR A 149 -0.79 10.52 -1.34
N GLU A 150 -0.16 11.14 -2.32
CA GLU A 150 0.73 10.46 -3.25
C GLU A 150 2.15 10.61 -2.72
N LEU A 151 2.83 9.50 -2.53
CA LEU A 151 4.22 9.48 -2.08
C LEU A 151 5.10 8.90 -3.17
N VAL A 152 6.32 9.42 -3.28
CA VAL A 152 7.38 8.77 -4.05
C VAL A 152 8.37 8.22 -3.05
N LEU A 153 8.53 6.90 -3.08
CA LEU A 153 9.43 6.17 -2.19
C LEU A 153 10.74 5.86 -2.91
N GLU A 154 11.81 5.75 -2.12
CA GLU A 154 13.10 5.28 -2.60
C GLU A 154 13.61 4.22 -1.63
N GLU A 155 13.76 3.01 -2.14
CA GLU A 155 14.28 1.87 -1.39
C GLU A 155 13.58 1.62 -0.04
N CYS A 156 12.24 1.69 -0.04
CA CYS A 156 11.46 1.41 1.16
C CYS A 156 11.50 -0.10 1.46
N PRO A 157 12.08 -0.53 2.59
CA PRO A 157 12.22 -1.94 2.89
C PRO A 157 10.92 -2.56 3.38
N ALA A 158 10.67 -3.80 3.00
CA ALA A 158 9.50 -4.56 3.44
C ALA A 158 9.77 -6.07 3.36
N VAL A 159 8.91 -6.85 4.00
CA VAL A 159 8.89 -8.31 3.88
C VAL A 159 7.52 -8.72 3.37
N VAL A 160 7.49 -9.52 2.33
CA VAL A 160 6.22 -10.01 1.78
C VAL A 160 5.57 -10.95 2.80
N ALA A 161 4.39 -10.58 3.26
CA ALA A 161 3.66 -11.33 4.27
C ALA A 161 2.53 -12.17 3.67
N ALA A 162 1.99 -11.78 2.53
CA ALA A 162 0.96 -12.54 1.83
C ALA A 162 1.16 -12.43 0.31
N ALA A 163 1.17 -13.56 -0.38
CA ALA A 163 1.32 -13.65 -1.83
C ALA A 163 0.85 -15.03 -2.30
N GLY A 164 0.26 -15.09 -3.49
CA GLY A 164 -0.13 -16.35 -4.13
C GLY A 164 -1.12 -17.19 -3.30
N GLY A 165 -1.95 -16.54 -2.50
CA GLY A 165 -2.90 -17.23 -1.62
C GLY A 165 -2.29 -17.79 -0.34
N ARG A 166 -1.05 -17.43 -0.02
CA ARG A 166 -0.33 -17.87 1.19
C ARG A 166 -0.02 -16.68 2.09
N SER A 167 0.10 -16.95 3.39
CA SER A 167 0.47 -15.95 4.39
C SER A 167 1.53 -16.52 5.32
N MET A 168 2.37 -15.63 5.88
CA MET A 168 3.36 -16.03 6.89
C MET A 168 2.77 -16.09 8.31
N PHE A 169 1.51 -15.73 8.50
CA PHE A 169 0.82 -15.77 9.77
C PHE A 169 -0.28 -16.83 9.78
#